data_f870ac91c854b86fba2619a41e0903f0
#
_entry.id   f870ac91c854b86fba2619a41e0903f0
#
_cell.length_a   1.000
_cell.length_b   1.000
_cell.length_c   1.000
_cell.angle_alpha   90.00
_cell.angle_beta   90.00
_cell.angle_gamma   90.00
#
_symmetry.space_group_name_H-M   'P 1'
#
loop_
_entity.id
_entity.type
_entity.pdbx_description
1 polymer ?
#
loop_
_entity_poly.entity_id
_entity_poly.type
_entity_poly.pdbx_seq_one_letter_code
_entity_poly.pdbx_strand_id
1 'polypeptide(L)'
;VCFDTLHNGQPEQTGFQDDDFEYSLGVAGGKPVVFRQTGSSSVYDSLPKPPGKISDVKFAVRREDGKTFFEAAFPRQTVSPLKLAPGSLMRTSLIINLMEHGKRIGYLELTPGIGGAKSPGQWMDAVLIP
;
A
#
# COMPACT_ATOMS: atom_id res chain seq x y z
N VAL A 1 0.46 -2.99 1.61
CA VAL A 1 -0.69 -2.11 1.37
C VAL A 1 -0.56 -1.52 -0.02
N CYS A 2 -1.68 -1.40 -0.72
CA CYS A 2 -1.78 -0.81 -2.06
C CYS A 2 -2.76 0.36 -2.06
N PHE A 3 -2.52 1.31 -2.96
CA PHE A 3 -3.36 2.47 -3.21
C PHE A 3 -3.53 2.70 -4.72
N ASP A 4 -4.77 2.77 -5.20
CA ASP A 4 -5.17 3.38 -6.47
C ASP A 4 -5.59 4.81 -6.13
N THR A 5 -4.72 5.76 -6.43
CA THR A 5 -4.81 7.13 -5.89
C THR A 5 -5.74 8.03 -6.71
N LEU A 6 -6.06 7.66 -7.93
CA LEU A 6 -7.03 8.35 -8.79
C LEU A 6 -8.38 7.65 -8.90
N HIS A 7 -8.53 6.50 -8.21
CA HIS A 7 -9.78 5.71 -8.22
C HIS A 7 -10.22 5.33 -9.66
N ASN A 8 -9.25 4.94 -10.50
CA ASN A 8 -9.46 4.74 -11.94
C ASN A 8 -9.31 3.28 -12.40
N GLY A 9 -8.94 2.36 -11.50
CA GLY A 9 -8.81 0.93 -11.79
C GLY A 9 -10.11 0.32 -12.31
N GLN A 10 -10.04 -0.46 -13.40
CA GLN A 10 -11.19 -1.17 -13.96
C GLN A 10 -11.24 -2.61 -13.42
N PRO A 11 -12.46 -3.19 -13.21
CA PRO A 11 -12.60 -4.53 -12.60
C PRO A 11 -11.85 -5.65 -13.33
N GLU A 12 -11.78 -5.59 -14.66
CA GLU A 12 -11.13 -6.59 -15.50
C GLU A 12 -9.64 -6.31 -15.72
N GLN A 13 -9.16 -5.16 -15.28
CA GLN A 13 -7.77 -4.77 -15.48
C GLN A 13 -6.84 -5.51 -14.53
N THR A 14 -5.75 -6.04 -15.06
CA THR A 14 -4.65 -6.62 -14.30
C THR A 14 -3.41 -5.76 -14.47
N GLY A 15 -2.59 -5.71 -13.41
CA GLY A 15 -1.39 -4.88 -13.35
C GLY A 15 -1.65 -3.50 -12.75
N PHE A 16 -0.58 -2.87 -12.32
CA PHE A 16 -0.59 -1.50 -11.79
C PHE A 16 -0.71 -0.47 -12.90
N GLN A 17 -1.40 0.62 -12.60
CA GLN A 17 -1.40 1.84 -13.40
C GLN A 17 -0.33 2.82 -12.91
N ASP A 18 -0.17 3.92 -13.63
CA ASP A 18 0.85 4.92 -13.37
C ASP A 18 0.66 5.73 -12.07
N ASP A 19 -0.51 5.62 -11.45
CA ASP A 19 -0.87 6.28 -10.18
C ASP A 19 -1.02 5.29 -9.01
N ASP A 20 -0.76 4.02 -9.25
CA ASP A 20 -0.88 2.97 -8.26
C ASP A 20 0.39 2.82 -7.42
N PHE A 21 0.19 2.55 -6.14
CA PHE A 21 1.27 2.30 -5.21
C PHE A 21 1.15 0.93 -4.54
N GLU A 22 2.30 0.30 -4.32
CA GLU A 22 2.44 -0.83 -3.43
C GLU A 22 3.56 -0.59 -2.42
N TYR A 23 3.23 -0.69 -1.15
CA TYR A 23 4.18 -0.60 -0.03
C TYR A 23 4.23 -1.89 0.76
N SER A 24 5.43 -2.38 1.00
CA SER A 24 5.70 -3.44 1.98
C SER A 24 6.11 -2.82 3.30
N LEU A 25 5.42 -3.21 4.36
CA LEU A 25 5.65 -2.78 5.73
C LEU A 25 6.09 -3.99 6.53
N GLY A 26 7.20 -3.91 7.22
CA GLY A 26 7.72 -5.07 7.94
C GLY A 26 8.72 -4.73 9.03
N VAL A 27 9.29 -5.76 9.63
CA VAL A 27 10.35 -5.65 10.63
C VAL A 27 11.58 -6.38 10.13
N ALA A 28 12.71 -5.71 10.04
CA ALA A 28 14.00 -6.28 9.67
C ALA A 28 15.04 -5.92 10.71
N GLY A 29 15.74 -6.91 11.23
CA GLY A 29 16.72 -6.72 12.30
C GLY A 29 16.13 -6.06 13.57
N GLY A 30 14.87 -6.38 13.90
CA GLY A 30 14.17 -5.80 15.05
C GLY A 30 13.67 -4.36 14.84
N LYS A 31 13.82 -3.78 13.66
CA LYS A 31 13.42 -2.39 13.36
C LYS A 31 12.33 -2.35 12.29
N PRO A 32 11.32 -1.46 12.43
CA PRO A 32 10.35 -1.19 11.37
C PRO A 32 11.04 -0.75 10.08
N VAL A 33 10.59 -1.30 8.97
CA VAL A 33 11.08 -0.94 7.63
C VAL A 33 9.91 -0.79 6.68
N VAL A 34 10.04 0.18 5.77
CA VAL A 34 9.08 0.41 4.69
C VAL A 34 9.82 0.34 3.36
N PHE A 35 9.23 -0.41 2.44
CA PHE A 35 9.76 -0.55 1.09
C PHE A 35 8.65 -0.25 0.08
N ARG A 36 8.88 0.65 -0.85
CA ARG A 36 7.99 0.89 -1.97
C ARG A 36 8.30 -0.11 -3.08
N GLN A 37 7.33 -0.96 -3.41
CA GLN A 37 7.43 -1.95 -4.48
C GLN A 37 7.09 -1.32 -5.82
N THR A 38 6.05 -0.48 -5.83
CA THR A 38 5.56 0.25 -6.99
C THR A 38 5.16 1.65 -6.56
N GLY A 39 5.34 2.63 -7.42
CA GLY A 39 4.94 4.02 -7.20
C GLY A 39 4.57 4.71 -8.51
N SER A 40 4.03 5.92 -8.40
CA SER A 40 3.58 6.70 -9.54
C SER A 40 4.69 6.97 -10.56
N SER A 41 4.31 6.96 -11.83
CA SER A 41 5.19 7.36 -12.93
C SER A 41 5.26 8.89 -13.10
N SER A 42 6.16 9.34 -13.97
CA SER A 42 6.30 10.76 -14.32
C SER A 42 5.07 11.36 -15.04
N VAL A 43 4.12 10.53 -15.45
CA VAL A 43 2.88 11.00 -16.09
C VAL A 43 2.03 11.82 -15.12
N TYR A 44 1.95 11.37 -13.86
CA TYR A 44 1.13 11.99 -12.83
C TYR A 44 1.92 12.77 -11.79
N ASP A 45 3.23 12.61 -11.77
CA ASP A 45 4.10 13.26 -10.79
C ASP A 45 5.40 13.72 -11.44
N SER A 46 5.74 14.99 -11.27
CA SER A 46 7.02 15.55 -11.74
C SER A 46 8.24 14.88 -11.08
N LEU A 47 8.03 14.18 -9.97
CA LEU A 47 9.06 13.43 -9.26
C LEU A 47 8.67 11.94 -9.21
N PRO A 48 9.11 11.13 -10.19
CA PRO A 48 8.86 9.70 -10.21
C PRO A 48 9.28 9.05 -8.90
N LYS A 49 8.50 8.11 -8.42
CA LYS A 49 8.73 7.41 -7.15
C LYS A 49 9.17 5.97 -7.42
N PRO A 50 10.47 5.72 -7.67
CA PRO A 50 10.97 4.40 -7.98
C PRO A 50 10.81 3.43 -6.79
N PRO A 51 10.81 2.11 -7.03
CA PRO A 51 10.94 1.11 -5.99
C PRO A 51 12.15 1.35 -5.10
N GLY A 52 12.04 1.02 -3.83
CA GLY A 52 13.16 1.15 -2.90
C GLY A 52 12.74 1.28 -1.44
N LYS A 53 13.72 1.19 -0.56
CA LYS A 53 13.53 1.49 0.86
C LYS A 53 13.26 2.98 1.03
N ILE A 54 12.25 3.31 1.81
CA ILE A 54 11.88 4.69 2.09
C ILE A 54 11.84 4.97 3.58
N SER A 55 12.13 6.23 3.94
CA SER A 55 12.16 6.71 5.33
C SER A 55 11.02 7.68 5.66
N ASP A 56 10.31 8.17 4.65
CA ASP A 56 9.31 9.23 4.80
C ASP A 56 8.01 8.71 5.45
N VAL A 57 7.68 7.43 5.25
CA VAL A 57 6.54 6.80 5.91
C VAL A 57 6.93 6.43 7.33
N LYS A 58 6.23 7.00 8.31
CA LYS A 58 6.37 6.58 9.71
C LYS A 58 5.63 5.28 9.91
N PHE A 59 6.31 4.27 10.42
CA PHE A 59 5.75 2.94 10.63
C PHE A 59 6.11 2.41 12.00
N ALA A 60 5.11 1.93 12.73
CA ALA A 60 5.27 1.30 14.03
C ALA A 60 4.58 -0.07 14.07
N VAL A 61 5.15 -0.98 14.84
CA VAL A 61 4.57 -2.29 15.13
C VAL A 61 4.59 -2.50 16.62
N ARG A 62 3.45 -2.90 17.18
CA ARG A 62 3.31 -3.23 18.59
C ARG A 62 2.65 -4.59 18.74
N ARG A 63 3.12 -5.38 19.69
CA ARG A 63 2.48 -6.63 20.12
C ARG A 63 1.97 -6.49 21.54
N GLU A 64 0.73 -6.87 21.76
CA GLU A 64 0.05 -6.79 23.04
C GLU A 64 -1.09 -7.80 23.07
N ASP A 65 -1.19 -8.58 24.14
CA ASP A 65 -2.27 -9.56 24.37
C ASP A 65 -2.51 -10.52 23.19
N GLY A 66 -1.43 -11.04 22.60
CA GLY A 66 -1.49 -11.96 21.47
C GLY A 66 -1.88 -11.29 20.13
N LYS A 67 -2.10 -9.98 20.11
CA LYS A 67 -2.42 -9.19 18.91
C LYS A 67 -1.21 -8.42 18.41
N THR A 68 -1.16 -8.20 17.11
CA THR A 68 -0.16 -7.32 16.49
C THR A 68 -0.88 -6.11 15.91
N PHE A 69 -0.41 -4.94 16.26
CA PHE A 69 -0.89 -3.66 15.77
C PHE A 69 0.14 -3.09 14.81
N PHE A 70 -0.33 -2.67 13.65
CA PHE A 70 0.45 -1.99 12.64
C PHE A 70 -0.11 -0.58 12.48
N GLU A 71 0.75 0.42 12.56
CA GLU A 71 0.38 1.82 12.36
C GLU A 71 1.35 2.44 11.36
N ALA A 72 0.81 3.05 10.30
CA ALA A 72 1.62 3.70 9.28
C ALA A 72 1.03 5.07 8.92
N ALA A 73 1.86 6.10 8.88
CA ALA A 73 1.49 7.44 8.42
C ALA A 73 2.21 7.74 7.11
N PHE A 74 1.44 7.88 6.04
CA PHE A 74 1.92 8.18 4.69
C PHE A 74 1.85 9.69 4.45
N PRO A 75 2.98 10.40 4.32
CA PRO A 75 2.98 11.79 3.92
C PRO A 75 2.39 11.97 2.51
N ARG A 76 1.81 13.14 2.26
CA ARG A 76 1.18 13.45 0.97
C ARG A 76 2.08 13.12 -0.24
N GLN A 77 3.35 13.48 -0.17
CA GLN A 77 4.29 13.24 -1.27
C GLN A 77 4.52 11.76 -1.57
N THR A 78 4.24 10.85 -0.64
CA THR A 78 4.43 9.41 -0.86
C THR A 78 3.26 8.76 -1.58
N VAL A 79 2.10 9.40 -1.59
CA VAL A 79 0.86 8.93 -2.23
C VAL A 79 0.29 9.91 -3.26
N SER A 80 1.07 10.90 -3.69
CA SER A 80 0.70 11.79 -4.81
C SER A 80 0.52 10.94 -6.10
N PRO A 81 -0.55 11.15 -6.89
CA PRO A 81 -1.37 12.36 -6.98
C PRO A 81 -2.62 12.41 -6.07
N LEU A 82 -2.79 11.51 -5.11
CA LEU A 82 -3.94 11.55 -4.20
C LEU A 82 -4.11 12.94 -3.56
N LYS A 83 -5.30 13.49 -3.69
CA LYS A 83 -5.68 14.73 -3.01
C LYS A 83 -6.09 14.41 -1.58
N LEU A 84 -5.31 14.86 -0.60
CA LEU A 84 -5.64 14.69 0.82
C LEU A 84 -6.64 15.78 1.26
N ALA A 85 -7.88 15.61 0.88
CA ALA A 85 -9.00 16.49 1.24
C ALA A 85 -10.22 15.66 1.62
N PRO A 86 -11.09 16.14 2.52
CA PRO A 86 -12.34 15.46 2.83
C PRO A 86 -13.16 15.18 1.57
N GLY A 87 -13.70 13.97 1.47
CA GLY A 87 -14.48 13.51 0.31
C GLY A 87 -13.63 12.98 -0.86
N SER A 88 -12.31 13.06 -0.81
CA SER A 88 -11.46 12.43 -1.84
C SER A 88 -11.60 10.92 -1.79
N LEU A 89 -11.80 10.32 -2.96
CA LEU A 89 -11.91 8.87 -3.15
C LEU A 89 -10.56 8.30 -3.60
N MET A 90 -10.29 7.11 -3.14
CA MET A 90 -9.22 6.23 -3.61
C MET A 90 -9.67 4.78 -3.48
N ARG A 91 -8.93 3.84 -4.06
CA ARG A 91 -9.05 2.44 -3.66
C ARG A 91 -7.84 2.00 -2.87
N THR A 92 -8.06 1.07 -1.98
CA THR A 92 -6.99 0.49 -1.16
C THR A 92 -7.26 -0.97 -0.88
N SER A 93 -6.20 -1.72 -0.71
CA SER A 93 -6.24 -3.05 -0.14
C SER A 93 -4.95 -3.36 0.61
N LEU A 94 -5.00 -4.37 1.43
CA LEU A 94 -3.83 -4.85 2.17
C LEU A 94 -3.75 -6.36 2.14
N ILE A 95 -2.54 -6.85 2.25
CA ILE A 95 -2.22 -8.26 2.42
C ILE A 95 -1.31 -8.43 3.63
N ILE A 96 -1.59 -9.40 4.46
CA ILE A 96 -0.74 -9.82 5.58
C ILE A 96 -0.11 -11.15 5.19
N ASN A 97 1.19 -11.14 4.95
CA ASN A 97 1.92 -12.35 4.65
C ASN A 97 2.18 -13.15 5.94
N LEU A 98 1.80 -14.42 5.92
CA LEU A 98 2.11 -15.37 6.98
C LEU A 98 3.47 -15.98 6.68
N MET A 99 4.41 -15.78 7.60
CA MET A 99 5.81 -16.19 7.42
C MET A 99 6.19 -17.27 8.43
N GLU A 100 6.86 -18.31 7.96
CA GLU A 100 7.48 -19.34 8.79
C GLU A 100 8.89 -19.61 8.27
N HIS A 101 9.87 -19.61 9.18
CA HIS A 101 11.30 -19.83 8.87
C HIS A 101 11.81 -19.01 7.67
N GLY A 102 11.35 -17.75 7.56
CA GLY A 102 11.73 -16.84 6.47
C GLY A 102 11.04 -17.08 5.13
N LYS A 103 10.10 -18.02 5.07
CA LYS A 103 9.30 -18.31 3.85
C LYS A 103 7.85 -17.92 4.06
N ARG A 104 7.22 -17.42 3.01
CA ARG A 104 5.78 -17.17 3.01
C ARG A 104 5.03 -18.50 2.89
N ILE A 105 4.24 -18.83 3.89
CA ILE A 105 3.41 -20.05 3.94
C ILE A 105 1.95 -19.77 3.57
N GLY A 106 1.54 -18.52 3.53
CA GLY A 106 0.19 -18.10 3.19
C GLY A 106 0.03 -16.59 3.31
N TYR A 107 -1.19 -16.12 3.14
CA TYR A 107 -1.54 -14.72 3.35
C TYR A 107 -3.02 -14.56 3.69
N LEU A 108 -3.33 -13.44 4.32
CA LEU A 108 -4.68 -12.91 4.49
C LEU A 108 -4.79 -11.64 3.63
N GLU A 109 -5.84 -11.52 2.88
CA GLU A 109 -6.10 -10.41 1.95
C GLU A 109 -7.39 -9.70 2.34
N LEU A 110 -7.38 -8.37 2.40
CA LEU A 110 -8.56 -7.60 2.77
C LEU A 110 -9.62 -7.65 1.67
N THR A 111 -9.17 -7.46 0.42
CA THR A 111 -9.98 -7.62 -0.79
C THR A 111 -9.17 -8.36 -1.84
N PRO A 112 -9.79 -9.03 -2.81
CA PRO A 112 -9.07 -9.64 -3.93
C PRO A 112 -8.18 -8.64 -4.67
N GLY A 113 -7.23 -9.15 -5.46
CA GLY A 113 -6.44 -8.31 -6.37
C GLY A 113 -5.09 -7.84 -5.85
N ILE A 114 -4.57 -8.41 -4.75
CA ILE A 114 -3.17 -8.20 -4.35
C ILE A 114 -2.37 -9.50 -4.38
N GLY A 115 -2.90 -10.55 -3.80
CA GLY A 115 -2.16 -11.79 -3.55
C GLY A 115 -1.80 -12.57 -4.80
N GLY A 116 -2.68 -12.59 -5.77
CA GLY A 116 -2.51 -13.22 -7.08
C GLY A 116 -2.16 -12.20 -8.17
N ALA A 117 -3.11 -11.88 -9.03
CA ALA A 117 -2.98 -10.78 -9.98
C ALA A 117 -3.11 -9.43 -9.27
N LYS A 118 -2.39 -8.42 -9.75
CA LYS A 118 -2.56 -7.05 -9.27
C LYS A 118 -3.74 -6.45 -10.03
N SER A 119 -4.86 -6.21 -9.33
CA SER A 119 -6.12 -5.74 -9.94
C SER A 119 -6.72 -4.61 -9.10
N PRO A 120 -6.28 -3.36 -9.32
CA PRO A 120 -6.74 -2.20 -8.54
C PRO A 120 -8.26 -2.01 -8.54
N GLY A 121 -8.93 -2.37 -9.62
CA GLY A 121 -10.39 -2.31 -9.72
C GLY A 121 -11.16 -3.24 -8.77
N GLN A 122 -10.48 -4.19 -8.13
CA GLN A 122 -11.08 -5.09 -7.13
C GLN A 122 -10.80 -4.64 -5.69
N TRP A 123 -10.04 -3.57 -5.49
CA TRP A 123 -9.74 -3.06 -4.18
C TRP A 123 -10.92 -2.29 -3.59
N MET A 124 -10.91 -2.16 -2.28
CA MET A 124 -11.96 -1.47 -1.52
C MET A 124 -11.92 0.04 -1.79
N ASP A 125 -13.09 0.60 -2.05
CA ASP A 125 -13.25 2.05 -2.09
C ASP A 125 -13.06 2.63 -0.69
N ALA A 126 -12.30 3.70 -0.61
CA ALA A 126 -12.04 4.46 0.60
C ALA A 126 -12.28 5.96 0.35
N VAL A 127 -12.90 6.61 1.31
CA VAL A 127 -13.12 8.06 1.30
C VAL A 127 -12.37 8.69 2.45
N LEU A 128 -11.69 9.80 2.18
CA LEU A 128 -11.04 10.57 3.23
C LEU A 128 -12.08 11.38 4.01
N ILE A 129 -12.09 11.20 5.31
CA ILE A 129 -12.96 11.94 6.24
C ILE A 129 -12.16 13.07 6.90
N PRO A 130 -12.83 14.12 7.43
CA PRO A 130 -12.19 15.19 8.18
C PRO A 130 -11.40 14.71 9.39
#